data_3fdfb9a673c4e91205f5fb063529cba4
#
_entry.id   3fdfb9a673c4e91205f5fb063529cba4
#
_cell.length_a   1.000
_cell.length_b   1.000
_cell.length_c   1.000
_cell.angle_alpha   90.00
_cell.angle_beta   90.00
_cell.angle_gamma   90.00
#
_symmetry.space_group_name_H-M   'P 1'
#
loop_
_entity.id
_entity.type
_entity.pdbx_description
1 polymer ?
#
loop_
_entity_poly.entity_id
_entity_poly.type
_entity_poly.pdbx_seq_one_letter_code
_entity_poly.pdbx_strand_id
1 'polypeptide(L)'
;MPTPPSDASNSSTSQLALFFAKFDNHFGRTLTYQEPRDAISSDEFDAIAEYLIPKPQLCNKLSVLRGFHGRTVLCWPVCLEATRYERNALLFALGFVHGDDSADDSADFCERYGNVLNKACGHLAALELESSLISDATREGDLAHLLPQVLRGLRERGVCSVRADAANTIHLRLPPPRRSSNPAPTDTAASTASSRVDEGMVPVFIAPYDLDAARRWDLSLQKLLPWIDGTRTVASIASHARADLSLVTQGLKALSAAGWVRLLDGFDLKHSYACTPRLNTIANDQVARERLADAVAAGGGGAEERPPTWGDVLRLYAAFKPSE
;
A
#
# COMPACT_ATOMS: atom_id res chain seq x y z
N MET A 1 -23.46 48.46 -21.92
CA MET A 1 -23.15 47.05 -22.14
C MET A 1 -22.14 46.63 -21.07
N PRO A 2 -22.52 45.89 -20.04
CA PRO A 2 -21.58 45.36 -19.06
C PRO A 2 -20.95 44.10 -19.60
N THR A 3 -19.62 44.00 -19.50
CA THR A 3 -18.81 42.82 -19.75
C THR A 3 -19.10 41.76 -18.71
N PRO A 4 -19.21 40.47 -19.10
CA PRO A 4 -19.42 39.40 -18.15
C PRO A 4 -18.12 39.14 -17.34
N PRO A 5 -18.23 38.74 -16.05
CA PRO A 5 -17.09 38.35 -15.26
C PRO A 5 -16.52 37.03 -15.75
N SER A 6 -15.23 36.99 -15.92
CA SER A 6 -14.47 35.76 -16.17
C SER A 6 -14.45 34.92 -14.90
N ASP A 7 -15.31 33.92 -14.84
CA ASP A 7 -15.25 32.85 -13.85
C ASP A 7 -14.04 31.95 -14.15
N ALA A 8 -12.90 32.34 -13.61
CA ALA A 8 -11.78 31.45 -13.40
C ALA A 8 -11.97 30.80 -12.02
N SER A 9 -12.91 29.86 -11.93
CA SER A 9 -12.96 28.93 -10.81
C SER A 9 -11.77 27.96 -10.93
N ASN A 10 -10.66 28.39 -10.37
CA ASN A 10 -9.48 27.59 -10.17
C ASN A 10 -9.80 26.55 -9.08
N SER A 11 -10.38 25.42 -9.48
CA SER A 11 -10.45 24.22 -8.65
C SER A 11 -9.04 23.65 -8.57
N SER A 12 -8.29 24.06 -7.55
CA SER A 12 -7.02 23.46 -7.16
C SER A 12 -7.28 22.06 -6.60
N THR A 13 -7.60 21.14 -7.51
CA THR A 13 -7.49 19.70 -7.22
C THR A 13 -6.00 19.44 -7.04
N SER A 14 -5.56 19.01 -5.87
CA SER A 14 -4.19 18.64 -5.57
C SER A 14 -3.70 17.62 -6.59
N GLN A 15 -2.98 18.12 -7.61
CA GLN A 15 -2.66 17.33 -8.79
C GLN A 15 -1.40 16.52 -8.51
N LEU A 16 -1.57 15.22 -8.32
CA LEU A 16 -0.45 14.29 -8.23
C LEU A 16 0.29 14.25 -9.57
N ALA A 17 1.59 14.49 -9.54
CA ALA A 17 2.47 14.36 -10.70
C ALA A 17 3.52 13.27 -10.46
N LEU A 18 4.00 12.68 -11.56
CA LEU A 18 5.08 11.71 -11.57
C LEU A 18 6.23 12.26 -12.41
N PHE A 19 7.46 12.06 -11.97
CA PHE A 19 8.63 12.41 -12.75
C PHE A 19 9.70 11.30 -12.70
N PHE A 20 10.50 11.24 -13.75
CA PHE A 20 11.67 10.39 -13.86
C PHE A 20 12.87 11.23 -14.28
N ALA A 21 13.95 11.12 -13.54
CA ALA A 21 15.19 11.82 -13.79
C ALA A 21 16.37 10.84 -13.82
N LYS A 22 17.34 11.07 -14.67
CA LYS A 22 18.57 10.28 -14.75
C LYS A 22 19.80 11.17 -14.76
N PHE A 23 20.93 10.62 -14.39
CA PHE A 23 22.21 11.28 -14.58
C PHE A 23 22.74 10.92 -15.96
N ASP A 24 22.82 11.91 -16.82
CA ASP A 24 23.44 11.80 -18.14
C ASP A 24 24.92 12.17 -18.04
N ASN A 25 25.78 11.46 -18.75
CA ASN A 25 27.21 11.67 -18.68
C ASN A 25 27.69 12.97 -19.36
N HIS A 26 26.91 13.49 -20.31
CA HIS A 26 27.19 14.72 -21.03
C HIS A 26 26.48 15.94 -20.44
N PHE A 27 25.22 15.77 -20.07
CA PHE A 27 24.34 16.86 -19.63
C PHE A 27 24.21 16.94 -18.09
N GLY A 28 24.68 15.92 -17.37
CA GLY A 28 24.54 15.86 -15.93
C GLY A 28 23.17 15.36 -15.49
N ARG A 29 22.60 15.96 -14.46
CA ARG A 29 21.27 15.60 -13.94
C ARG A 29 20.19 16.11 -14.89
N THR A 30 19.39 15.22 -15.46
CA THR A 30 18.35 15.55 -16.44
C THR A 30 17.00 15.00 -16.04
N LEU A 31 15.96 15.82 -16.20
CA LEU A 31 14.57 15.42 -16.10
C LEU A 31 14.15 14.79 -17.44
N THR A 32 14.08 13.47 -17.50
CA THR A 32 13.82 12.75 -18.75
C THR A 32 12.33 12.64 -19.04
N TYR A 33 11.51 12.51 -18.00
CA TYR A 33 10.07 12.33 -18.15
C TYR A 33 9.32 12.97 -16.98
N GLN A 34 8.16 13.55 -17.27
CA GLN A 34 7.20 14.00 -16.27
C GLN A 34 5.76 13.97 -16.79
N GLU A 35 4.83 13.71 -15.90
CA GLU A 35 3.40 13.70 -16.18
C GLU A 35 2.62 14.33 -15.00
N PRO A 36 1.89 15.42 -15.21
CA PRO A 36 1.79 16.20 -16.46
C PRO A 36 3.10 16.87 -16.87
N ARG A 37 3.22 17.27 -18.14
CA ARG A 37 4.47 17.83 -18.73
C ARG A 37 5.00 19.05 -18.00
N ASP A 38 4.13 19.82 -17.33
CA ASP A 38 4.48 21.07 -16.64
C ASP A 38 4.53 20.90 -15.12
N ALA A 39 4.73 19.67 -14.63
CA ALA A 39 4.74 19.38 -13.19
C ALA A 39 5.90 20.05 -12.45
N ILE A 40 7.07 20.10 -13.07
CA ILE A 40 8.29 20.74 -12.55
C ILE A 40 8.88 21.52 -13.73
N SER A 41 9.09 22.83 -13.55
CA SER A 41 9.79 23.63 -14.56
C SER A 41 11.29 23.33 -14.57
N SER A 42 11.99 23.72 -15.64
CA SER A 42 13.44 23.51 -15.74
C SER A 42 14.20 24.18 -14.60
N ASP A 43 13.85 25.44 -14.28
CA ASP A 43 14.50 26.19 -13.20
C ASP A 43 14.23 25.57 -11.82
N GLU A 44 13.02 25.07 -11.61
CA GLU A 44 12.67 24.33 -10.38
C GLU A 44 13.45 23.01 -10.28
N PHE A 45 13.57 22.27 -11.39
CA PHE A 45 14.34 21.03 -11.42
C PHE A 45 15.81 21.30 -11.10
N ASP A 46 16.42 22.30 -11.72
CA ASP A 46 17.83 22.64 -11.49
C ASP A 46 18.11 23.00 -10.03
N ALA A 47 17.16 23.69 -9.38
CA ALA A 47 17.28 24.07 -7.97
C ALA A 47 17.28 22.85 -7.03
N ILE A 48 16.61 21.75 -7.39
CA ILE A 48 16.47 20.56 -6.53
C ILE A 48 17.18 19.31 -7.08
N ALA A 49 17.76 19.38 -8.28
CA ALA A 49 18.36 18.23 -8.97
C ALA A 49 19.39 17.48 -8.11
N GLU A 50 20.14 18.21 -7.26
CA GLU A 50 21.14 17.62 -6.37
C GLU A 50 20.52 16.76 -5.25
N TYR A 51 19.30 17.08 -4.82
CA TYR A 51 18.55 16.28 -3.86
C TYR A 51 17.81 15.12 -4.51
N LEU A 52 17.39 15.28 -5.77
CA LEU A 52 16.70 14.23 -6.53
C LEU A 52 17.67 13.13 -6.98
N ILE A 53 18.87 13.51 -7.46
CA ILE A 53 19.93 12.57 -7.86
C ILE A 53 21.18 12.91 -7.03
N PRO A 54 21.24 12.43 -5.78
CA PRO A 54 22.35 12.71 -4.89
C PRO A 54 23.58 11.86 -5.25
N LYS A 55 24.64 12.00 -4.47
CA LYS A 55 25.83 11.13 -4.54
C LYS A 55 25.45 9.66 -4.27
N PRO A 56 26.16 8.67 -4.84
CA PRO A 56 25.87 7.24 -4.71
C PRO A 56 25.60 6.78 -3.27
N GLN A 57 26.34 7.30 -2.29
CA GLN A 57 26.21 6.93 -0.87
C GLN A 57 24.86 7.32 -0.23
N LEU A 58 24.15 8.27 -0.84
CA LEU A 58 22.84 8.77 -0.38
C LEU A 58 21.68 8.15 -1.16
N CYS A 59 21.94 7.35 -2.17
CA CYS A 59 20.92 6.63 -2.94
C CYS A 59 20.26 5.50 -2.12
N ASN A 60 19.20 4.92 -2.70
CA ASN A 60 18.40 3.82 -2.13
C ASN A 60 17.69 4.19 -0.81
N LYS A 61 17.35 5.46 -0.65
CA LYS A 61 16.58 5.99 0.48
C LYS A 61 15.54 6.97 -0.03
N LEU A 62 14.41 7.03 0.67
CA LEU A 62 13.37 8.02 0.36
C LEU A 62 13.91 9.44 0.65
N SER A 63 13.88 10.29 -0.36
CA SER A 63 14.13 11.72 -0.24
C SER A 63 12.81 12.47 -0.24
N VAL A 64 12.62 13.38 0.71
CA VAL A 64 11.41 14.17 0.90
C VAL A 64 11.76 15.65 0.95
N LEU A 65 11.24 16.42 0.01
CA LEU A 65 11.37 17.86 -0.03
C LEU A 65 9.98 18.46 0.23
N ARG A 66 9.82 19.07 1.41
CA ARG A 66 8.55 19.68 1.83
C ARG A 66 8.56 21.19 1.62
N GLY A 67 7.40 21.73 1.27
CA GLY A 67 7.23 23.19 1.10
C GLY A 67 7.94 23.76 -0.12
N PHE A 68 8.36 22.92 -1.07
CA PHE A 68 8.98 23.39 -2.29
C PHE A 68 7.91 24.01 -3.21
N HIS A 69 7.86 25.33 -3.28
CA HIS A 69 6.81 26.11 -3.96
C HIS A 69 5.38 25.69 -3.54
N GLY A 70 5.17 25.42 -2.24
CA GLY A 70 3.88 24.98 -1.72
C GLY A 70 3.52 23.54 -2.12
N ARG A 71 4.52 22.72 -2.45
CA ARG A 71 4.35 21.31 -2.85
C ARG A 71 5.29 20.43 -2.07
N THR A 72 4.91 19.16 -1.89
CA THR A 72 5.79 18.11 -1.39
C THR A 72 6.30 17.27 -2.55
N VAL A 73 7.62 17.14 -2.66
CA VAL A 73 8.30 16.29 -3.65
C VAL A 73 8.87 15.08 -2.94
N LEU A 74 8.45 13.90 -3.36
CA LEU A 74 8.98 12.61 -2.94
C LEU A 74 9.82 12.01 -4.06
N CYS A 75 11.01 11.52 -3.76
CA CYS A 75 11.78 10.80 -4.75
C CYS A 75 12.55 9.63 -4.14
N TRP A 76 12.78 8.61 -4.95
CA TRP A 76 13.61 7.47 -4.62
C TRP A 76 14.79 7.41 -5.59
N PRO A 77 15.95 7.94 -5.22
CA PRO A 77 17.16 7.85 -6.03
C PRO A 77 17.74 6.44 -5.98
N VAL A 78 18.15 5.92 -7.12
CA VAL A 78 18.77 4.60 -7.28
C VAL A 78 20.16 4.76 -7.88
N CYS A 79 21.11 4.01 -7.35
CA CYS A 79 22.43 3.83 -7.92
C CYS A 79 22.66 2.35 -8.24
N LEU A 80 22.86 2.03 -9.52
CA LEU A 80 23.22 0.69 -9.98
C LEU A 80 24.70 0.67 -10.34
N GLU A 81 25.49 -0.04 -9.58
CA GLU A 81 26.93 -0.18 -9.81
C GLU A 81 27.19 -1.39 -10.72
N ALA A 82 27.71 -1.14 -11.92
CA ALA A 82 28.16 -2.18 -12.84
C ALA A 82 29.17 -1.62 -13.84
N THR A 83 30.13 -2.45 -14.23
CA THR A 83 31.22 -2.10 -15.16
C THR A 83 30.75 -1.79 -16.58
N ARG A 84 29.49 -2.16 -16.91
CA ARG A 84 28.88 -1.87 -18.21
C ARG A 84 28.51 -0.39 -18.40
N TYR A 85 28.41 0.38 -17.29
CA TYR A 85 28.10 1.80 -17.34
C TYR A 85 29.40 2.62 -17.44
N GLU A 86 29.39 3.72 -18.19
CA GLU A 86 30.58 4.56 -18.44
C GLU A 86 31.32 4.99 -17.16
N ARG A 87 30.56 5.29 -16.08
CA ARG A 87 31.13 5.68 -14.77
C ARG A 87 31.07 4.55 -13.75
N ASN A 88 30.96 3.32 -14.21
CA ASN A 88 30.71 2.13 -13.39
C ASN A 88 29.42 2.26 -12.54
N ALA A 89 28.57 3.23 -12.81
CA ALA A 89 27.31 3.44 -12.12
C ALA A 89 26.28 4.13 -13.00
N LEU A 90 25.02 3.67 -12.92
CA LEU A 90 23.85 4.33 -13.45
C LEU A 90 23.06 4.93 -12.29
N LEU A 91 22.82 6.25 -12.34
CA LEU A 91 21.99 6.93 -11.35
C LEU A 91 20.70 7.40 -12.01
N PHE A 92 19.59 7.07 -11.36
CA PHE A 92 18.26 7.57 -11.75
C PHE A 92 17.39 7.78 -10.53
N ALA A 93 16.31 8.52 -10.68
CA ALA A 93 15.32 8.75 -9.63
C ALA A 93 13.92 8.73 -10.23
N LEU A 94 13.00 8.09 -9.52
CA LEU A 94 11.56 8.19 -9.75
C LEU A 94 10.97 8.98 -8.60
N GLY A 95 10.02 9.88 -8.88
CA GLY A 95 9.41 10.66 -7.83
C GLY A 95 7.99 11.10 -8.14
N PHE A 96 7.31 11.52 -7.07
CA PHE A 96 5.99 12.13 -7.12
C PHE A 96 6.04 13.56 -6.61
N VAL A 97 5.19 14.42 -7.18
CA VAL A 97 4.94 15.77 -6.70
C VAL A 97 3.47 15.88 -6.33
N HIS A 98 3.20 16.45 -5.16
CA HIS A 98 1.84 16.67 -4.67
C HIS A 98 1.69 18.06 -4.08
N GLY A 99 0.55 18.71 -4.33
CA GLY A 99 0.22 19.98 -3.68
C GLY A 99 0.06 19.78 -2.17
N ASP A 100 0.57 20.71 -1.40
CA ASP A 100 0.63 20.61 0.07
C ASP A 100 -0.55 21.39 0.66
N ASP A 101 -1.71 20.72 0.81
CA ASP A 101 -2.91 21.34 1.36
C ASP A 101 -2.93 21.31 2.91
N SER A 102 -2.23 20.35 3.53
CA SER A 102 -2.08 20.25 4.99
C SER A 102 -0.87 19.41 5.42
N ALA A 103 -0.37 19.62 6.64
CA ALA A 103 0.75 18.84 7.17
C ALA A 103 0.42 17.36 7.37
N ASP A 104 -0.84 17.04 7.70
CA ASP A 104 -1.30 15.66 7.88
C ASP A 104 -1.41 14.92 6.54
N ASP A 105 -1.88 15.60 5.49
CA ASP A 105 -1.93 15.05 4.14
C ASP A 105 -0.53 14.76 3.59
N SER A 106 0.42 15.63 3.88
CA SER A 106 1.83 15.45 3.52
C SER A 106 2.46 14.22 4.19
N ALA A 107 2.12 13.93 5.46
CA ALA A 107 2.63 12.76 6.17
C ALA A 107 2.05 11.44 5.61
N ASP A 108 0.73 11.39 5.39
CA ASP A 108 0.06 10.23 4.77
C ASP A 108 0.58 10.00 3.34
N PHE A 109 0.75 11.07 2.59
CA PHE A 109 1.34 11.03 1.25
C PHE A 109 2.74 10.40 1.27
N CYS A 110 3.63 10.88 2.14
CA CYS A 110 4.99 10.37 2.25
C CYS A 110 5.04 8.88 2.57
N GLU A 111 4.22 8.41 3.49
CA GLU A 111 4.18 7.00 3.89
C GLU A 111 3.63 6.11 2.77
N ARG A 112 2.51 6.49 2.18
CA ARG A 112 1.83 5.69 1.16
C ARG A 112 2.62 5.62 -0.15
N TYR A 113 3.05 6.76 -0.65
CA TYR A 113 3.76 6.83 -1.92
C TYR A 113 5.23 6.46 -1.81
N GLY A 114 5.87 6.64 -0.64
CA GLY A 114 7.24 6.21 -0.40
C GLY A 114 7.43 4.70 -0.59
N ASN A 115 6.51 3.89 -0.09
CA ASN A 115 6.53 2.44 -0.29
C ASN A 115 6.33 2.06 -1.77
N VAL A 116 5.46 2.78 -2.48
CA VAL A 116 5.23 2.57 -3.92
C VAL A 116 6.48 2.93 -4.72
N LEU A 117 7.14 4.06 -4.40
CA LEU A 117 8.39 4.46 -5.05
C LEU A 117 9.50 3.43 -4.88
N ASN A 118 9.72 2.96 -3.65
CA ASN A 118 10.72 1.91 -3.38
C ASN A 118 10.48 0.69 -4.27
N LYS A 119 9.25 0.21 -4.31
CA LYS A 119 8.88 -0.96 -5.10
C LYS A 119 8.99 -0.71 -6.61
N ALA A 120 8.52 0.44 -7.09
CA ALA A 120 8.62 0.82 -8.49
C ALA A 120 10.08 0.94 -8.95
N CYS A 121 10.92 1.59 -8.15
CA CYS A 121 12.36 1.71 -8.42
C CYS A 121 13.06 0.36 -8.40
N GLY A 122 12.68 -0.56 -7.50
CA GLY A 122 13.19 -1.92 -7.51
C GLY A 122 12.85 -2.67 -8.80
N HIS A 123 11.62 -2.52 -9.32
CA HIS A 123 11.24 -3.09 -10.63
C HIS A 123 12.01 -2.45 -11.78
N LEU A 124 12.15 -1.12 -11.81
CA LEU A 124 12.94 -0.43 -12.84
C LEU A 124 14.42 -0.84 -12.82
N ALA A 125 14.98 -1.01 -11.62
CA ALA A 125 16.34 -1.51 -11.45
C ALA A 125 16.52 -2.93 -11.98
N ALA A 126 15.57 -3.83 -11.71
CA ALA A 126 15.58 -5.19 -12.25
C ALA A 126 15.47 -5.20 -13.77
N LEU A 127 14.54 -4.42 -14.35
CA LEU A 127 14.38 -4.29 -15.79
C LEU A 127 15.63 -3.70 -16.48
N GLU A 128 16.30 -2.75 -15.80
CA GLU A 128 17.57 -2.23 -16.28
C GLU A 128 18.66 -3.29 -16.31
N LEU A 129 18.75 -4.12 -15.26
CA LEU A 129 19.75 -5.19 -15.19
C LEU A 129 19.47 -6.30 -16.21
N GLU A 130 18.23 -6.61 -16.49
CA GLU A 130 17.81 -7.67 -17.42
C GLU A 130 17.85 -7.23 -18.90
N SER A 131 17.34 -6.02 -19.16
CA SER A 131 17.04 -5.59 -20.53
C SER A 131 17.53 -4.19 -20.89
N SER A 132 18.31 -3.53 -20.02
CA SER A 132 18.86 -2.18 -20.25
C SER A 132 17.78 -1.13 -20.57
N LEU A 133 16.64 -1.18 -19.86
CA LEU A 133 15.48 -0.33 -20.11
C LEU A 133 15.79 1.18 -20.02
N ILE A 134 16.71 1.57 -19.13
CA ILE A 134 17.03 2.97 -18.83
C ILE A 134 18.29 3.44 -19.57
N SER A 135 19.28 2.56 -19.71
CA SER A 135 20.57 2.88 -20.33
C SER A 135 20.55 2.82 -21.84
N ASP A 136 19.64 2.06 -22.44
CA ASP A 136 19.51 1.98 -23.89
C ASP A 136 18.62 3.12 -24.41
N ALA A 137 19.22 4.04 -25.15
CA ALA A 137 18.54 5.19 -25.76
C ALA A 137 17.41 4.78 -26.72
N THR A 138 17.48 3.59 -27.35
CA THR A 138 16.41 3.11 -28.24
C THR A 138 15.14 2.73 -27.49
N ARG A 139 15.21 2.49 -26.17
CA ARG A 139 14.10 2.10 -25.29
C ARG A 139 13.52 3.25 -24.46
N GLU A 140 13.95 4.47 -24.69
CA GLU A 140 13.42 5.63 -23.97
C GLU A 140 11.90 5.79 -24.16
N GLY A 141 11.39 5.40 -25.33
CA GLY A 141 9.96 5.34 -25.62
C GLY A 141 9.17 4.34 -24.74
N ASP A 142 9.79 3.22 -24.36
CA ASP A 142 9.17 2.20 -23.51
C ASP A 142 8.89 2.77 -22.12
N LEU A 143 9.85 3.50 -21.54
CA LEU A 143 9.71 4.16 -20.27
C LEU A 143 8.64 5.27 -20.31
N ALA A 144 8.65 6.09 -21.37
CA ALA A 144 7.65 7.13 -21.58
C ALA A 144 6.23 6.56 -21.77
N HIS A 145 6.07 5.32 -22.23
CA HIS A 145 4.79 4.64 -22.33
C HIS A 145 4.34 4.00 -20.98
N LEU A 146 5.29 3.51 -20.21
CA LEU A 146 5.04 2.80 -18.96
C LEU A 146 4.62 3.75 -17.82
N LEU A 147 5.32 4.87 -17.65
CA LEU A 147 5.12 5.77 -16.50
C LEU A 147 3.73 6.42 -16.44
N PRO A 148 3.11 6.88 -17.56
CA PRO A 148 1.73 7.39 -17.53
C PRO A 148 0.71 6.35 -17.08
N GLN A 149 0.90 5.08 -17.44
CA GLN A 149 0.01 4.00 -17.04
C GLN A 149 0.11 3.73 -15.54
N VAL A 150 1.33 3.82 -14.99
CA VAL A 150 1.56 3.72 -13.54
C VAL A 150 0.83 4.84 -12.81
N LEU A 151 1.03 6.10 -13.22
CA LEU A 151 0.38 7.25 -12.59
C LEU A 151 -1.14 7.15 -12.66
N ARG A 152 -1.70 6.82 -13.83
CA ARG A 152 -3.14 6.66 -14.03
C ARG A 152 -3.71 5.58 -13.13
N GLY A 153 -3.08 4.39 -13.10
CA GLY A 153 -3.54 3.28 -12.25
C GLY A 153 -3.54 3.62 -10.77
N LEU A 154 -2.51 4.32 -10.29
CA LEU A 154 -2.41 4.75 -8.89
C LEU A 154 -3.43 5.85 -8.55
N ARG A 155 -3.67 6.81 -9.45
CA ARG A 155 -4.65 7.90 -9.25
C ARG A 155 -6.09 7.40 -9.23
N GLU A 156 -6.46 6.56 -10.19
CA GLU A 156 -7.87 6.16 -10.39
C GLU A 156 -8.30 5.04 -9.45
N ARG A 157 -7.42 4.07 -9.22
CA ARG A 157 -7.78 2.81 -8.53
C ARG A 157 -6.93 2.52 -7.30
N GLY A 158 -5.87 3.29 -7.06
CA GLY A 158 -4.88 2.97 -6.04
C GLY A 158 -4.08 1.69 -6.33
N VAL A 159 -4.27 1.09 -7.51
CA VAL A 159 -3.63 -0.16 -7.93
C VAL A 159 -3.19 -0.02 -9.38
N CYS A 160 -1.97 -0.46 -9.66
CA CYS A 160 -1.40 -0.46 -10.99
C CYS A 160 -0.86 -1.86 -11.32
N SER A 161 -1.21 -2.35 -12.51
CA SER A 161 -0.66 -3.58 -13.08
C SER A 161 -0.33 -3.28 -14.54
N VAL A 162 0.93 -3.00 -14.81
CA VAL A 162 1.40 -2.58 -16.13
C VAL A 162 2.45 -3.56 -16.64
N ARG A 163 2.28 -4.00 -17.88
CA ARG A 163 3.23 -4.84 -18.56
C ARG A 163 4.41 -3.98 -19.00
N ALA A 164 5.58 -4.26 -18.47
CA ALA A 164 6.81 -3.55 -18.82
C ALA A 164 7.45 -4.13 -20.08
N ASP A 165 7.40 -5.47 -20.24
CA ASP A 165 7.87 -6.18 -21.44
C ASP A 165 7.09 -7.51 -21.60
N ALA A 166 7.52 -8.38 -22.50
CA ALA A 166 6.86 -9.66 -22.78
C ALA A 166 6.83 -10.60 -21.56
N ALA A 167 7.82 -10.51 -20.67
CA ALA A 167 8.00 -11.39 -19.51
C ALA A 167 7.61 -10.71 -18.19
N ASN A 168 7.75 -9.38 -18.10
CA ASN A 168 7.68 -8.63 -16.84
C ASN A 168 6.44 -7.76 -16.74
N THR A 169 5.75 -7.85 -15.60
CA THR A 169 4.62 -6.99 -15.25
C THR A 169 4.91 -6.32 -13.91
N ILE A 170 4.76 -5.00 -13.85
CA ILE A 170 4.91 -4.21 -12.63
C ILE A 170 3.56 -4.16 -11.92
N HIS A 171 3.53 -4.64 -10.68
CA HIS A 171 2.35 -4.58 -9.82
C HIS A 171 2.62 -3.63 -8.64
N LEU A 172 1.89 -2.53 -8.59
CA LEU A 172 1.98 -1.54 -7.52
C LEU A 172 0.61 -1.38 -6.87
N ARG A 173 0.60 -1.16 -5.56
CA ARG A 173 -0.61 -0.86 -4.81
C ARG A 173 -0.33 0.24 -3.81
N LEU A 174 -1.20 1.23 -3.81
CA LEU A 174 -1.22 2.28 -2.81
C LEU A 174 -1.90 1.75 -1.54
N PRO A 175 -1.27 1.84 -0.36
CA PRO A 175 -1.95 1.56 0.89
C PRO A 175 -3.18 2.46 1.05
N PRO A 176 -4.25 2.00 1.71
CA PRO A 176 -5.41 2.85 1.98
C PRO A 176 -5.00 4.07 2.82
N PRO A 177 -5.65 5.24 2.62
CA PRO A 177 -5.37 6.41 3.44
C PRO A 177 -5.64 6.09 4.91
N ARG A 178 -4.80 6.61 5.78
CA ARG A 178 -5.10 6.59 7.21
C ARG A 178 -6.36 7.41 7.39
N ARG A 179 -7.45 6.78 7.79
CA ARG A 179 -8.62 7.54 8.21
C ARG A 179 -8.19 8.38 9.41
N SER A 180 -8.24 9.69 9.26
CA SER A 180 -8.26 10.61 10.38
C SER A 180 -9.50 10.25 11.20
N SER A 181 -9.34 9.31 12.13
CA SER A 181 -10.32 9.13 13.19
C SER A 181 -10.23 10.41 14.00
N ASN A 182 -11.33 11.14 14.11
CA ASN A 182 -11.50 12.25 15.07
C ASN A 182 -10.73 11.91 16.35
N PRO A 183 -9.89 12.79 16.86
CA PRO A 183 -9.24 12.56 18.12
C PRO A 183 -10.32 12.51 19.22
N ALA A 184 -10.73 11.31 19.60
CA ALA A 184 -11.23 11.13 20.95
C ALA A 184 -10.06 11.44 21.89
N PRO A 185 -10.25 12.26 22.92
CA PRO A 185 -9.16 12.67 23.79
C PRO A 185 -8.67 11.49 24.62
N THR A 186 -7.36 11.44 24.80
CA THR A 186 -6.61 10.47 25.61
C THR A 186 -6.33 9.13 24.96
N ASP A 187 -5.16 9.04 24.27
CA ASP A 187 -4.13 8.07 24.67
C ASP A 187 -2.90 8.22 23.77
N THR A 188 -1.82 8.65 24.37
CA THR A 188 -0.49 8.87 23.80
C THR A 188 0.23 7.56 23.36
N ALA A 189 -0.52 6.47 23.14
CA ALA A 189 0.00 5.14 22.80
C ALA A 189 -0.31 4.67 21.38
N ALA A 190 -1.12 5.39 20.58
CA ALA A 190 -1.65 4.87 19.30
C ALA A 190 -0.72 5.10 18.08
N SER A 191 0.29 5.96 18.16
CA SER A 191 1.17 6.22 17.01
C SER A 191 2.32 5.21 16.82
N THR A 192 2.56 4.34 17.83
CA THR A 192 3.51 3.22 17.75
C THR A 192 2.86 1.86 17.47
N ALA A 193 1.52 1.77 17.42
CA ALA A 193 0.78 0.53 17.26
C ALA A 193 0.87 -0.08 15.84
N SER A 194 1.31 0.68 14.85
CA SER A 194 1.38 0.23 13.44
C SER A 194 2.51 -0.78 13.14
N SER A 195 3.43 -1.00 14.07
CA SER A 195 4.57 -1.92 13.86
C SER A 195 4.61 -3.10 14.83
N ARG A 196 3.71 -3.17 15.82
CA ARG A 196 3.69 -4.27 16.78
C ARG A 196 2.64 -5.29 16.37
N VAL A 197 3.08 -6.50 16.06
CA VAL A 197 2.22 -7.65 15.80
C VAL A 197 2.29 -8.52 17.04
N ASP A 198 1.20 -8.54 17.80
CA ASP A 198 1.08 -9.38 18.99
C ASP A 198 0.46 -10.75 18.59
N GLU A 199 0.81 -11.78 19.35
CA GLU A 199 0.40 -13.16 19.08
C GLU A 199 -1.12 -13.36 19.13
N GLY A 200 -1.83 -12.55 19.91
CA GLY A 200 -3.28 -12.57 20.03
C GLY A 200 -4.05 -11.82 18.96
N MET A 201 -3.37 -11.04 18.12
CA MET A 201 -4.01 -10.29 17.03
C MET A 201 -4.54 -11.22 15.94
N VAL A 202 -5.59 -10.78 15.27
CA VAL A 202 -6.25 -11.49 14.17
C VAL A 202 -6.02 -10.73 12.87
N PRO A 203 -5.31 -11.32 11.89
CA PRO A 203 -5.14 -10.70 10.58
C PRO A 203 -6.39 -10.88 9.72
N VAL A 204 -6.86 -9.81 9.10
CA VAL A 204 -8.02 -9.78 8.21
C VAL A 204 -7.62 -9.17 6.87
N PHE A 205 -7.99 -9.80 5.76
CA PHE A 205 -7.80 -9.19 4.45
C PHE A 205 -8.70 -7.97 4.26
N ILE A 206 -8.13 -6.86 3.81
CA ILE A 206 -8.87 -5.62 3.55
C ILE A 206 -9.73 -5.75 2.27
N ALA A 207 -9.23 -6.50 1.29
CA ALA A 207 -9.92 -6.81 0.04
C ALA A 207 -9.62 -8.25 -0.40
N PRO A 208 -10.49 -8.86 -1.20
CA PRO A 208 -10.18 -10.14 -1.84
C PRO A 208 -8.85 -10.05 -2.59
N TYR A 209 -7.98 -11.03 -2.41
CA TYR A 209 -6.73 -11.12 -3.16
C TYR A 209 -6.90 -12.07 -4.34
N ASP A 210 -6.22 -11.73 -5.45
CA ASP A 210 -6.14 -12.59 -6.60
C ASP A 210 -5.13 -13.72 -6.34
N LEU A 211 -5.57 -14.97 -6.48
CA LEU A 211 -4.74 -16.15 -6.27
C LEU A 211 -3.55 -16.19 -7.25
N ASP A 212 -3.72 -15.72 -8.48
CA ASP A 212 -2.65 -15.70 -9.47
C ASP A 212 -1.60 -14.63 -9.14
N ALA A 213 -2.02 -13.49 -8.60
CA ALA A 213 -1.11 -12.50 -8.05
C ALA A 213 -0.37 -13.03 -6.80
N ALA A 214 -1.07 -13.75 -5.93
CA ALA A 214 -0.50 -14.33 -4.71
C ALA A 214 0.55 -15.42 -5.00
N ARG A 215 0.46 -16.14 -6.12
CA ARG A 215 1.48 -17.12 -6.56
C ARG A 215 2.86 -16.50 -6.83
N ARG A 216 2.92 -15.19 -7.02
CA ARG A 216 4.19 -14.44 -7.24
C ARG A 216 4.78 -13.90 -5.94
N TRP A 217 4.11 -14.08 -4.82
CA TRP A 217 4.61 -13.67 -3.52
C TRP A 217 5.66 -14.65 -3.02
N ASP A 218 6.40 -14.23 -1.99
CA ASP A 218 7.34 -15.12 -1.30
C ASP A 218 6.65 -16.40 -0.83
N LEU A 219 7.33 -17.54 -0.95
CA LEU A 219 6.80 -18.86 -0.57
C LEU A 219 6.36 -18.91 0.89
N SER A 220 7.03 -18.19 1.78
CA SER A 220 6.66 -18.06 3.17
C SER A 220 5.30 -17.38 3.32
N LEU A 221 5.05 -16.31 2.55
CA LEU A 221 3.75 -15.64 2.53
C LEU A 221 2.65 -16.53 1.93
N GLN A 222 2.94 -17.22 0.82
CA GLN A 222 1.98 -18.15 0.21
C GLN A 222 1.52 -19.24 1.20
N LYS A 223 2.44 -19.72 2.04
CA LYS A 223 2.14 -20.70 3.08
C LYS A 223 1.20 -20.18 4.17
N LEU A 224 1.20 -18.87 4.43
CA LEU A 224 0.36 -18.23 5.44
C LEU A 224 -1.05 -17.94 4.93
N LEU A 225 -1.21 -17.64 3.63
CA LEU A 225 -2.48 -17.20 3.04
C LEU A 225 -3.70 -18.06 3.39
N PRO A 226 -3.65 -19.40 3.31
CA PRO A 226 -4.81 -20.25 3.61
C PRO A 226 -5.30 -20.15 5.06
N TRP A 227 -4.42 -19.69 5.96
CA TRP A 227 -4.70 -19.61 7.39
C TRP A 227 -5.17 -18.22 7.84
N ILE A 228 -5.10 -17.21 6.96
CA ILE A 228 -5.60 -15.86 7.22
C ILE A 228 -7.08 -15.82 6.84
N ASP A 229 -7.93 -16.25 7.74
CA ASP A 229 -9.39 -16.34 7.55
C ASP A 229 -10.17 -15.22 8.29
N GLY A 230 -9.48 -14.35 9.01
CA GLY A 230 -10.11 -13.28 9.79
C GLY A 230 -10.63 -13.74 11.15
N THR A 231 -10.33 -14.97 11.57
CA THR A 231 -10.73 -15.52 12.87
C THR A 231 -9.54 -16.05 13.68
N ARG A 232 -8.51 -16.58 13.02
CA ARG A 232 -7.34 -17.14 13.68
C ARG A 232 -6.38 -16.05 14.13
N THR A 233 -5.86 -16.22 15.35
CA THR A 233 -4.80 -15.38 15.89
C THR A 233 -3.46 -15.67 15.22
N VAL A 234 -2.52 -14.73 15.32
CA VAL A 234 -1.14 -14.89 14.82
C VAL A 234 -0.50 -16.17 15.33
N ALA A 235 -0.64 -16.47 16.63
CA ALA A 235 -0.12 -17.71 17.23
C ALA A 235 -0.79 -18.96 16.64
N SER A 236 -2.09 -18.92 16.42
CA SER A 236 -2.84 -20.03 15.79
C SER A 236 -2.38 -20.25 14.35
N ILE A 237 -2.16 -19.18 13.58
CA ILE A 237 -1.65 -19.25 12.21
C ILE A 237 -0.26 -19.88 12.19
N ALA A 238 0.65 -19.50 13.10
CA ALA A 238 1.97 -20.09 13.20
C ALA A 238 1.91 -21.60 13.41
N SER A 239 1.05 -22.05 14.31
CA SER A 239 0.85 -23.48 14.59
C SER A 239 0.31 -24.27 13.38
N HIS A 240 -0.73 -23.75 12.70
CA HIS A 240 -1.34 -24.41 11.55
C HIS A 240 -0.44 -24.39 10.31
N ALA A 241 0.25 -23.29 10.06
CA ALA A 241 1.21 -23.18 8.97
C ALA A 241 2.51 -23.94 9.23
N ARG A 242 2.71 -24.46 10.45
CA ARG A 242 3.98 -25.07 10.89
C ARG A 242 5.16 -24.16 10.55
N ALA A 243 5.04 -22.90 10.91
CA ALA A 243 6.03 -21.87 10.66
C ALA A 243 6.46 -21.24 11.99
N ASP A 244 7.69 -20.73 12.03
CA ASP A 244 8.17 -20.01 13.20
C ASP A 244 7.34 -18.71 13.37
N LEU A 245 6.97 -18.41 14.62
CA LEU A 245 6.20 -17.24 14.98
C LEU A 245 6.89 -15.93 14.51
N SER A 246 8.20 -15.88 14.55
CA SER A 246 8.98 -14.73 14.05
C SER A 246 8.79 -14.52 12.56
N LEU A 247 8.79 -15.59 11.77
CA LEU A 247 8.57 -15.57 10.33
C LEU A 247 7.13 -15.14 10.00
N VAL A 248 6.14 -15.68 10.73
CA VAL A 248 4.72 -15.30 10.58
C VAL A 248 4.53 -13.82 10.90
N THR A 249 5.12 -13.34 12.00
CA THR A 249 5.07 -11.94 12.40
C THR A 249 5.68 -11.02 11.34
N GLN A 250 6.83 -11.38 10.77
CA GLN A 250 7.46 -10.63 9.68
C GLN A 250 6.59 -10.63 8.42
N GLY A 251 6.04 -11.77 8.04
CA GLY A 251 5.14 -11.89 6.91
C GLY A 251 3.88 -11.04 7.04
N LEU A 252 3.25 -11.07 8.22
CA LEU A 252 2.06 -10.25 8.50
C LEU A 252 2.39 -8.76 8.56
N LYS A 253 3.56 -8.36 9.07
CA LYS A 253 4.04 -6.97 8.99
C LYS A 253 4.20 -6.53 7.54
N ALA A 254 4.80 -7.36 6.68
CA ALA A 254 4.96 -7.07 5.27
C ALA A 254 3.59 -6.94 4.55
N LEU A 255 2.65 -7.85 4.81
CA LEU A 255 1.30 -7.80 4.26
C LEU A 255 0.51 -6.58 4.76
N SER A 256 0.68 -6.21 6.02
CA SER A 256 0.05 -5.02 6.60
C SER A 256 0.65 -3.73 6.02
N ALA A 257 1.97 -3.63 5.91
CA ALA A 257 2.65 -2.51 5.28
C ALA A 257 2.28 -2.37 3.79
N ALA A 258 2.08 -3.49 3.10
CA ALA A 258 1.58 -3.49 1.72
C ALA A 258 0.07 -3.19 1.60
N GLY A 259 -0.65 -3.02 2.71
CA GLY A 259 -2.08 -2.72 2.73
C GLY A 259 -2.99 -3.90 2.34
N TRP A 260 -2.50 -5.13 2.39
CA TRP A 260 -3.30 -6.32 2.10
C TRP A 260 -4.08 -6.81 3.31
N VAL A 261 -3.47 -6.71 4.48
CA VAL A 261 -4.01 -7.25 5.74
C VAL A 261 -4.07 -6.12 6.77
N ARG A 262 -5.14 -6.10 7.56
CA ARG A 262 -5.24 -5.32 8.79
C ARG A 262 -5.16 -6.27 9.96
N LEU A 263 -4.38 -5.91 10.96
CA LEU A 263 -4.34 -6.59 12.25
C LEU A 263 -5.40 -6.00 13.16
N LEU A 264 -6.25 -6.84 13.68
CA LEU A 264 -7.29 -6.49 14.64
C LEU A 264 -6.94 -7.14 15.98
N ASP A 265 -7.33 -6.49 17.06
CA ASP A 265 -7.28 -7.14 18.38
C ASP A 265 -8.17 -8.36 18.37
N GLY A 266 -7.77 -9.42 19.09
CA GLY A 266 -8.57 -10.60 19.26
C GLY A 266 -9.91 -10.28 19.91
N PHE A 267 -10.84 -11.25 19.90
CA PHE A 267 -12.13 -11.07 20.58
C PHE A 267 -11.94 -10.71 22.05
N ASP A 268 -12.47 -9.55 22.46
CA ASP A 268 -12.48 -9.08 23.84
C ASP A 268 -13.90 -8.61 24.18
N LEU A 269 -14.40 -9.05 25.34
CA LEU A 269 -15.71 -8.63 25.86
C LEU A 269 -15.80 -7.12 26.13
N LYS A 270 -14.67 -6.42 26.20
CA LYS A 270 -14.62 -4.96 26.35
C LYS A 270 -14.90 -4.20 25.05
N HIS A 271 -14.83 -4.86 23.90
CA HIS A 271 -15.09 -4.23 22.62
C HIS A 271 -16.58 -4.25 22.27
N SER A 272 -17.04 -3.20 21.60
CA SER A 272 -18.37 -3.15 21.02
C SER A 272 -18.38 -3.84 19.66
N TYR A 273 -19.33 -4.75 19.46
CA TYR A 273 -19.49 -5.49 18.22
C TYR A 273 -20.79 -5.11 17.52
N ALA A 274 -20.81 -5.08 16.21
CA ALA A 274 -22.00 -4.85 15.41
C ALA A 274 -22.15 -5.96 14.35
N CYS A 275 -23.39 -6.36 14.12
CA CYS A 275 -23.69 -7.31 13.06
C CYS A 275 -23.46 -6.69 11.68
N THR A 276 -22.80 -7.44 10.79
CA THR A 276 -22.64 -7.04 9.38
C THR A 276 -23.90 -7.40 8.60
N PRO A 277 -24.15 -6.80 7.40
CA PRO A 277 -25.26 -7.17 6.51
C PRO A 277 -25.28 -8.65 6.11
N ARG A 278 -24.16 -9.35 6.23
CA ARG A 278 -24.05 -10.81 6.01
C ARG A 278 -24.95 -11.63 6.92
N LEU A 279 -25.34 -11.10 8.10
CA LEU A 279 -26.28 -11.77 8.98
C LEU A 279 -27.61 -12.04 8.25
N ASN A 280 -28.10 -11.11 7.43
CA ASN A 280 -29.33 -11.30 6.65
C ASN A 280 -29.20 -12.44 5.63
N THR A 281 -28.02 -12.61 5.04
CA THR A 281 -27.76 -13.73 4.11
C THR A 281 -27.82 -15.07 4.86
N ILE A 282 -27.18 -15.17 6.02
CA ILE A 282 -27.19 -16.37 6.87
C ILE A 282 -28.62 -16.64 7.39
N ALA A 283 -29.34 -15.58 7.79
CA ALA A 283 -30.72 -15.72 8.29
C ALA A 283 -31.70 -16.27 7.26
N ASN A 284 -31.43 -16.07 5.98
CA ASN A 284 -32.26 -16.56 4.86
C ASN A 284 -31.81 -17.91 4.28
N ASP A 285 -30.63 -18.41 4.70
CA ASP A 285 -30.09 -19.71 4.24
C ASP A 285 -30.19 -20.74 5.36
N GLN A 286 -31.05 -21.76 5.18
CA GLN A 286 -31.28 -22.82 6.16
C GLN A 286 -30.02 -23.64 6.43
N VAL A 287 -29.25 -23.98 5.40
CA VAL A 287 -28.02 -24.79 5.52
C VAL A 287 -26.95 -24.00 6.30
N ALA A 288 -26.83 -22.70 6.02
CA ALA A 288 -25.89 -21.85 6.74
C ALA A 288 -26.27 -21.71 8.24
N ARG A 289 -27.58 -21.63 8.56
CA ARG A 289 -28.08 -21.58 9.95
C ARG A 289 -27.74 -22.86 10.71
N GLU A 290 -28.01 -24.03 10.12
CA GLU A 290 -27.70 -25.33 10.72
C GLU A 290 -26.19 -25.48 10.95
N ARG A 291 -25.36 -25.18 9.96
CA ARG A 291 -23.89 -25.21 10.11
C ARG A 291 -23.37 -24.28 11.20
N LEU A 292 -23.97 -23.12 11.35
CA LEU A 292 -23.55 -22.17 12.38
C LEU A 292 -23.96 -22.65 13.78
N ALA A 293 -25.17 -23.22 13.93
CA ALA A 293 -25.63 -23.81 15.18
C ALA A 293 -24.74 -25.01 15.60
N ASP A 294 -24.39 -25.87 14.65
CA ASP A 294 -23.50 -27.01 14.87
C ASP A 294 -22.07 -26.55 15.26
N ALA A 295 -21.56 -25.51 14.62
CA ALA A 295 -20.25 -24.94 14.94
C ALA A 295 -20.20 -24.37 16.37
N VAL A 296 -21.27 -23.72 16.81
CA VAL A 296 -21.39 -23.19 18.17
C VAL A 296 -21.52 -24.33 19.17
N ALA A 297 -22.29 -25.38 18.84
CA ALA A 297 -22.41 -26.59 19.68
C ALA A 297 -21.07 -27.33 19.83
N ALA A 298 -20.28 -27.42 18.77
CA ALA A 298 -18.99 -28.10 18.81
C ALA A 298 -17.93 -27.32 19.64
N GLY A 299 -18.06 -26.02 19.78
CA GLY A 299 -17.18 -25.17 20.60
C GLY A 299 -17.51 -25.16 22.10
N GLY A 300 -18.69 -25.59 22.49
CA GLY A 300 -19.15 -25.64 23.88
C GLY A 300 -18.78 -26.96 24.54
N GLY A 301 -17.73 -26.98 25.36
CA GLY A 301 -17.23 -28.18 26.02
C GLY A 301 -18.07 -28.70 27.23
N GLY A 302 -19.38 -28.46 27.29
CA GLY A 302 -20.25 -28.90 28.36
C GLY A 302 -21.24 -29.99 27.94
N ALA A 303 -21.10 -31.17 28.48
CA ALA A 303 -21.80 -32.41 28.07
C ALA A 303 -23.28 -32.52 28.51
N GLU A 304 -23.90 -31.51 29.07
CA GLU A 304 -25.27 -31.60 29.62
C GLU A 304 -26.28 -30.53 29.16
N GLU A 305 -25.87 -29.60 28.30
CA GLU A 305 -26.81 -28.57 27.85
C GLU A 305 -27.38 -28.90 26.44
N ARG A 306 -28.64 -28.59 26.23
CA ARG A 306 -29.34 -28.70 24.96
C ARG A 306 -28.53 -27.99 23.87
N PRO A 307 -28.32 -28.61 22.73
CA PRO A 307 -27.57 -27.96 21.62
C PRO A 307 -28.23 -26.62 21.26
N PRO A 308 -27.42 -25.56 21.05
CA PRO A 308 -27.95 -24.23 20.76
C PRO A 308 -28.73 -24.27 19.44
N THR A 309 -29.90 -23.63 19.46
CA THR A 309 -30.70 -23.46 18.25
C THR A 309 -30.29 -22.19 17.53
N TRP A 310 -30.64 -22.06 16.24
CA TRP A 310 -30.46 -20.80 15.49
C TRP A 310 -31.06 -19.60 16.24
N GLY A 311 -32.19 -19.76 16.91
CA GLY A 311 -32.80 -18.71 17.71
C GLY A 311 -31.93 -18.23 18.87
N ASP A 312 -31.18 -19.12 19.49
CA ASP A 312 -30.26 -18.79 20.58
C ASP A 312 -29.02 -18.07 20.05
N VAL A 313 -28.49 -18.51 18.90
CA VAL A 313 -27.39 -17.83 18.20
C VAL A 313 -27.81 -16.42 17.78
N LEU A 314 -29.02 -16.27 17.23
CA LEU A 314 -29.52 -14.95 16.81
C LEU A 314 -29.71 -14.00 17.99
N ARG A 315 -30.19 -14.50 19.15
CA ARG A 315 -30.30 -13.71 20.38
C ARG A 315 -28.94 -13.24 20.86
N LEU A 316 -27.92 -14.11 20.78
CA LEU A 316 -26.55 -13.74 21.12
C LEU A 316 -26.04 -12.61 20.21
N TYR A 317 -26.21 -12.73 18.88
CA TYR A 317 -25.88 -11.66 17.94
C TYR A 317 -26.64 -10.36 18.21
N ALA A 318 -27.91 -10.45 18.58
CA ALA A 318 -28.72 -9.29 18.93
C ALA A 318 -28.29 -8.61 20.26
N ALA A 319 -27.63 -9.37 21.14
CA ALA A 319 -27.10 -8.84 22.41
C ALA A 319 -25.80 -8.03 22.19
N PHE A 320 -25.06 -8.27 21.09
CA PHE A 320 -23.92 -7.46 20.69
C PHE A 320 -24.41 -6.15 20.06
N LYS A 321 -24.96 -5.23 20.85
CA LYS A 321 -25.29 -3.88 20.41
C LYS A 321 -24.17 -2.93 20.80
N PRO A 322 -23.83 -1.94 19.93
CA PRO A 322 -23.04 -0.83 20.41
C PRO A 322 -23.80 -0.18 21.59
N SER A 323 -23.10 0.02 22.70
CA SER A 323 -23.64 0.83 23.80
C SER A 323 -23.87 2.25 23.29
N GLU A 324 -25.10 2.73 23.39
CA GLU A 324 -25.45 4.13 23.12
C GLU A 324 -24.66 5.07 24.04
#